data_79beb7ea6e5e4a3fd146da8826fbb895
#
_entry.id   79beb7ea6e5e4a3fd146da8826fbb895
#
_cell.length_a   1.000
_cell.length_b   1.000
_cell.length_c   1.000
_cell.angle_alpha   90.00
_cell.angle_beta   90.00
_cell.angle_gamma   90.00
#
_symmetry.space_group_name_H-M   'P 1'
#
loop_
_entity.id
_entity.type
_entity.pdbx_description
1 polymer ?
#
loop_
_entity_poly.entity_id
_entity_poly.type
_entity_poly.pdbx_seq_one_letter_code
_entity_poly.pdbx_strand_id
1 'polypeptide(L)'
;MLEKILQKYKKNINGIIQVGAHIGQQVESFLEIKNIDIHLFEPQKEPLEILKKYKSYPNIFIHEFGLGNTNKKLKLYISDKKKGVSSSILKPKLHTKYFPEVKFNDYEKIEVRKFSDLENINGNFLMLDVQGYELEVLKGFENKINNLDYIYSEISIKE
;
A
#
# COMPACT_ATOMS: atom_id res chain seq x y z
N MET A 1 -15.46 7.25 -2.26
CA MET A 1 -14.68 8.51 -2.11
C MET A 1 -13.52 8.54 -3.09
N LEU A 2 -12.66 7.53 -3.11
CA LEU A 2 -11.50 7.42 -3.99
C LEU A 2 -11.86 7.62 -5.48
N GLU A 3 -12.87 6.91 -5.99
CA GLU A 3 -13.31 7.01 -7.40
C GLU A 3 -13.63 8.44 -7.84
N LYS A 4 -14.33 9.22 -6.99
CA LYS A 4 -14.62 10.62 -7.29
C LYS A 4 -13.35 11.47 -7.40
N ILE A 5 -12.34 11.19 -6.57
CA ILE A 5 -11.04 11.88 -6.61
C ILE A 5 -10.30 11.51 -7.89
N LEU A 6 -10.21 10.22 -8.21
CA LEU A 6 -9.57 9.73 -9.43
C LEU A 6 -10.22 10.35 -10.68
N GLN A 7 -11.56 10.35 -10.77
CA GLN A 7 -12.27 10.95 -11.89
C GLN A 7 -12.03 12.47 -12.01
N LYS A 8 -11.98 13.18 -10.88
CA LYS A 8 -11.71 14.63 -10.86
C LYS A 8 -10.31 14.96 -11.38
N TYR A 9 -9.31 14.18 -11.02
CA TYR A 9 -7.90 14.48 -11.30
C TYR A 9 -7.28 13.61 -12.39
N LYS A 10 -8.04 12.71 -13.05
CA LYS A 10 -7.54 11.73 -14.01
C LYS A 10 -6.65 12.27 -15.13
N LYS A 11 -6.86 13.53 -15.55
CA LYS A 11 -6.05 14.16 -16.60
C LYS A 11 -4.65 14.57 -16.14
N ASN A 12 -4.47 14.68 -14.82
CA ASN A 12 -3.23 15.13 -14.21
C ASN A 12 -2.45 13.98 -13.57
N ILE A 13 -3.07 12.79 -13.42
CA ILE A 13 -2.40 11.59 -12.91
C ILE A 13 -1.59 10.98 -14.03
N ASN A 14 -0.27 10.85 -13.82
CA ASN A 14 0.67 10.27 -14.76
C ASN A 14 1.18 8.88 -14.36
N GLY A 15 0.83 8.41 -13.16
CA GLY A 15 1.11 7.08 -12.64
C GLY A 15 0.60 6.94 -11.22
N ILE A 16 0.31 5.71 -10.81
CA ILE A 16 -0.22 5.39 -9.49
C ILE A 16 0.76 4.49 -8.74
N ILE A 17 1.01 4.83 -7.48
CA ILE A 17 1.80 4.04 -6.53
C ILE A 17 0.86 3.68 -5.39
N GLN A 18 0.47 2.42 -5.28
CA GLN A 18 -0.34 1.92 -4.17
C GLN A 18 0.52 1.09 -3.22
N VAL A 19 0.55 1.47 -1.94
CA VAL A 19 1.25 0.76 -0.86
C VAL A 19 0.20 0.14 0.07
N GLY A 20 0.28 -1.19 0.23
CA GLY A 20 -0.77 -1.99 0.82
C GLY A 20 -1.87 -2.32 -0.20
N ALA A 21 -1.47 -2.93 -1.32
CA ALA A 21 -2.42 -3.24 -2.40
C ALA A 21 -3.38 -4.37 -2.06
N HIS A 22 -3.02 -5.21 -1.07
CA HIS A 22 -3.80 -6.34 -0.62
C HIS A 22 -4.24 -7.22 -1.79
N ILE A 23 -5.52 -7.52 -1.96
CA ILE A 23 -6.07 -8.31 -3.08
C ILE A 23 -6.40 -7.47 -4.32
N GLY A 24 -6.07 -6.16 -4.32
CA GLY A 24 -6.29 -5.26 -5.45
C GLY A 24 -7.71 -4.69 -5.55
N GLN A 25 -8.36 -4.36 -4.43
CA GLN A 25 -9.73 -3.86 -4.41
C GLN A 25 -9.92 -2.57 -5.23
N GLN A 26 -8.87 -1.74 -5.36
CA GLN A 26 -8.92 -0.46 -6.05
C GLN A 26 -8.45 -0.52 -7.50
N VAL A 27 -7.87 -1.65 -7.93
CA VAL A 27 -7.21 -1.76 -9.25
C VAL A 27 -8.17 -1.46 -10.41
N GLU A 28 -9.42 -1.93 -10.33
CA GLU A 28 -10.40 -1.66 -11.38
C GLU A 28 -10.64 -0.15 -11.56
N SER A 29 -10.71 0.62 -10.46
CA SER A 29 -10.84 2.08 -10.53
C SER A 29 -9.59 2.75 -11.12
N PHE A 30 -8.40 2.19 -10.89
CA PHE A 30 -7.16 2.71 -11.50
C PHE A 30 -7.10 2.47 -13.01
N LEU A 31 -7.60 1.32 -13.47
CA LEU A 31 -7.64 0.96 -14.90
C LEU A 31 -8.54 1.86 -15.75
N GLU A 32 -9.43 2.65 -15.11
CA GLU A 32 -10.20 3.68 -15.81
C GLU A 32 -9.34 4.85 -16.29
N ILE A 33 -8.14 5.03 -15.71
CA ILE A 33 -7.17 6.03 -16.14
C ILE A 33 -6.25 5.40 -17.18
N LYS A 34 -6.27 5.95 -18.40
CA LYS A 34 -5.54 5.37 -19.52
C LYS A 34 -4.11 5.89 -19.61
N ASN A 35 -3.23 5.06 -20.17
CA ASN A 35 -1.83 5.40 -20.49
C ASN A 35 -1.00 5.80 -19.26
N ILE A 36 -1.22 5.14 -18.13
CA ILE A 36 -0.43 5.30 -16.91
C ILE A 36 0.07 3.95 -16.42
N ASP A 37 1.19 3.97 -15.72
CA ASP A 37 1.70 2.83 -14.97
C ASP A 37 1.09 2.76 -13.58
N ILE A 38 0.83 1.54 -13.11
CA ILE A 38 0.24 1.26 -11.80
C ILE A 38 1.19 0.33 -11.05
N HIS A 39 1.79 0.84 -9.98
CA HIS A 39 2.72 0.11 -9.14
C HIS A 39 2.02 -0.31 -7.84
N LEU A 40 1.91 -1.62 -7.62
CA LEU A 40 1.22 -2.23 -6.49
C LEU A 40 2.24 -2.88 -5.56
N PHE A 41 2.33 -2.41 -4.32
CA PHE A 41 3.21 -2.95 -3.30
C PHE A 41 2.41 -3.75 -2.28
N GLU A 42 2.69 -5.06 -2.17
CA GLU A 42 2.04 -5.95 -1.23
C GLU A 42 3.03 -7.01 -0.71
N PRO A 43 3.33 -7.03 0.59
CA PRO A 43 4.29 -7.98 1.15
C PRO A 43 3.68 -9.30 1.61
N GLN A 44 2.35 -9.37 1.84
CA GLN A 44 1.69 -10.57 2.37
C GLN A 44 1.49 -11.62 1.28
N LYS A 45 1.85 -12.87 1.59
CA LYS A 45 1.80 -13.97 0.61
C LYS A 45 0.39 -14.28 0.12
N GLU A 46 -0.58 -14.40 1.04
CA GLU A 46 -1.95 -14.79 0.66
C GLU A 46 -2.64 -13.74 -0.22
N PRO A 47 -2.69 -12.43 0.15
CA PRO A 47 -3.21 -11.40 -0.73
C PRO A 47 -2.47 -11.31 -2.07
N LEU A 48 -1.14 -11.48 -2.04
CA LEU A 48 -0.30 -11.42 -3.23
C LEU A 48 -0.68 -12.48 -4.28
N GLU A 49 -1.01 -13.72 -3.87
CA GLU A 49 -1.46 -14.76 -4.81
C GLU A 49 -2.74 -14.33 -5.55
N ILE A 50 -3.65 -13.63 -4.86
CA ILE A 50 -4.87 -13.11 -5.49
C ILE A 50 -4.55 -11.91 -6.40
N LEU A 51 -3.62 -11.04 -5.97
CA LEU A 51 -3.20 -9.85 -6.71
C LEU A 51 -2.53 -10.21 -8.05
N LYS A 52 -1.87 -11.37 -8.13
CA LYS A 52 -1.20 -11.88 -9.35
C LYS A 52 -2.11 -12.00 -10.57
N LYS A 53 -3.44 -12.05 -10.41
CA LYS A 53 -4.39 -12.02 -11.54
C LYS A 53 -4.19 -10.80 -12.45
N TYR A 54 -3.67 -9.70 -11.90
CA TYR A 54 -3.41 -8.47 -12.64
C TYR A 54 -2.07 -8.46 -13.41
N LYS A 55 -1.23 -9.50 -13.29
CA LYS A 55 0.04 -9.60 -14.06
C LYS A 55 -0.15 -9.63 -15.58
N SER A 56 -1.36 -9.95 -16.06
CA SER A 56 -1.69 -9.92 -17.50
C SER A 56 -1.82 -8.50 -18.07
N TYR A 57 -1.94 -7.49 -17.25
CA TYR A 57 -2.02 -6.09 -17.67
C TYR A 57 -0.62 -5.52 -17.86
N PRO A 58 -0.26 -5.01 -19.05
CA PRO A 58 1.12 -4.60 -19.36
C PRO A 58 1.59 -3.38 -18.56
N ASN A 59 0.66 -2.61 -18.03
CA ASN A 59 0.92 -1.39 -17.25
C ASN A 59 0.72 -1.58 -15.73
N ILE A 60 0.59 -2.83 -15.25
CA ILE A 60 0.51 -3.14 -13.82
C ILE A 60 1.78 -3.86 -13.38
N PHE A 61 2.45 -3.28 -12.39
CA PHE A 61 3.69 -3.78 -11.81
C PHE A 61 3.45 -4.17 -10.36
N ILE A 62 3.59 -5.46 -10.04
CA ILE A 62 3.39 -6.00 -8.70
C ILE A 62 4.75 -6.18 -8.02
N HIS A 63 4.92 -5.52 -6.88
CA HIS A 63 6.12 -5.55 -6.05
C HIS A 63 5.83 -6.37 -4.80
N GLU A 64 6.52 -7.51 -4.65
CA GLU A 64 6.30 -8.49 -3.59
C GLU A 64 7.06 -8.13 -2.28
N PHE A 65 7.03 -6.84 -1.90
CA PHE A 65 7.62 -6.32 -0.67
C PHE A 65 6.86 -5.07 -0.20
N GLY A 66 7.03 -4.71 1.07
CA GLY A 66 6.46 -3.50 1.64
C GLY A 66 7.38 -2.30 1.47
N LEU A 67 6.82 -1.09 1.65
CA LEU A 67 7.60 0.15 1.71
C LEU A 67 7.67 0.68 3.13
N GLY A 68 8.77 1.38 3.44
CA GLY A 68 8.99 2.03 4.71
C GLY A 68 10.30 2.82 4.73
N ASN A 69 10.74 3.27 5.90
CA ASN A 69 11.95 4.09 6.07
C ASN A 69 13.26 3.27 6.19
N THR A 70 13.23 1.98 5.87
CA THR A 70 14.36 1.07 6.09
C THR A 70 14.38 -0.05 5.07
N ASN A 71 15.58 -0.59 4.78
CA ASN A 71 15.78 -1.78 3.94
C ASN A 71 16.04 -2.99 4.84
N LYS A 72 14.98 -3.58 5.41
CA LYS A 72 15.11 -4.68 6.38
C LYS A 72 13.95 -5.67 6.25
N LYS A 73 14.16 -6.86 6.81
CA LYS A 73 13.08 -7.80 7.08
C LYS A 73 12.41 -7.42 8.40
N LEU A 74 11.11 -7.16 8.35
CA LEU A 74 10.29 -6.83 9.51
C LEU A 74 9.23 -7.90 9.75
N LYS A 75 8.65 -7.89 10.96
CA LYS A 75 7.49 -8.71 11.29
C LYS A 75 6.23 -7.95 10.90
N LEU A 76 5.38 -8.56 10.11
CA LEU A 76 4.02 -8.13 9.85
C LEU A 76 3.09 -9.00 10.69
N TYR A 77 2.35 -8.42 11.61
CA TYR A 77 1.36 -9.11 12.43
C TYR A 77 0.09 -9.33 11.61
N ILE A 78 -0.28 -10.60 11.44
CA ILE A 78 -1.42 -11.00 10.60
C ILE A 78 -2.69 -10.98 11.43
N SER A 79 -3.71 -10.27 10.93
CA SER A 79 -5.05 -10.35 11.53
C SER A 79 -5.78 -11.60 11.06
N ASP A 80 -6.48 -12.27 11.97
CA ASP A 80 -7.26 -13.48 11.70
C ASP A 80 -8.59 -13.19 10.98
N LYS A 81 -8.98 -11.91 10.85
CA LYS A 81 -10.20 -11.49 10.18
C LYS A 81 -9.95 -11.00 8.76
N LYS A 82 -10.88 -11.35 7.86
CA LYS A 82 -10.96 -10.85 6.48
C LYS A 82 -9.64 -10.98 5.70
N LYS A 83 -8.98 -12.14 5.76
CA LYS A 83 -7.75 -12.42 5.00
C LYS A 83 -6.64 -11.39 5.23
N GLY A 84 -6.45 -10.96 6.47
CA GLY A 84 -5.35 -10.07 6.85
C GLY A 84 -5.54 -8.59 6.53
N VAL A 85 -6.75 -8.12 6.25
CA VAL A 85 -7.03 -6.69 5.92
C VAL A 85 -6.51 -5.69 6.96
N SER A 86 -6.47 -6.09 8.25
CA SER A 86 -5.97 -5.25 9.34
C SER A 86 -4.55 -5.61 9.76
N SER A 87 -3.78 -6.30 8.91
CA SER A 87 -2.40 -6.67 9.23
C SER A 87 -1.50 -5.43 9.25
N SER A 88 -0.58 -5.36 10.23
CA SER A 88 0.27 -4.19 10.42
C SER A 88 1.68 -4.56 10.86
N ILE A 89 2.66 -3.77 10.45
CA ILE A 89 4.04 -3.84 10.98
C ILE A 89 4.11 -3.36 12.43
N LEU A 90 3.19 -2.47 12.83
CA LEU A 90 3.10 -2.00 14.20
C LEU A 90 2.50 -3.07 15.11
N LYS A 91 3.08 -3.24 16.30
CA LYS A 91 2.46 -4.10 17.31
C LYS A 91 1.07 -3.58 17.67
N PRO A 92 0.04 -4.44 17.66
CA PRO A 92 -1.35 -4.03 17.88
C PRO A 92 -1.61 -3.73 19.37
N LYS A 93 -1.07 -2.63 19.92
CA LYS A 93 -1.25 -2.25 21.32
C LYS A 93 -2.62 -1.64 21.62
N LEU A 94 -3.10 -0.74 20.76
CA LEU A 94 -4.39 -0.06 20.92
C LEU A 94 -5.51 -0.75 20.15
N HIS A 95 -5.20 -1.38 19.04
CA HIS A 95 -6.17 -2.10 18.21
C HIS A 95 -6.91 -3.17 19.01
N THR A 96 -6.20 -3.94 19.85
CA THR A 96 -6.81 -4.96 20.73
C THR A 96 -7.67 -4.36 21.84
N LYS A 97 -7.48 -3.09 22.20
CA LYS A 97 -8.31 -2.39 23.19
C LYS A 97 -9.65 -1.93 22.60
N TYR A 98 -9.64 -1.43 21.37
CA TYR A 98 -10.84 -0.89 20.70
C TYR A 98 -11.57 -1.93 19.85
N PHE A 99 -10.86 -2.95 19.37
CA PHE A 99 -11.38 -4.05 18.54
C PHE A 99 -10.92 -5.40 19.12
N PRO A 100 -11.42 -5.80 20.30
CA PRO A 100 -10.97 -7.02 21.00
C PRO A 100 -11.27 -8.31 20.23
N GLU A 101 -12.15 -8.23 19.24
CA GLU A 101 -12.49 -9.35 18.35
C GLU A 101 -11.46 -9.59 17.24
N VAL A 102 -10.52 -8.66 16.99
CA VAL A 102 -9.42 -8.84 16.03
C VAL A 102 -8.22 -9.42 16.78
N LYS A 103 -7.88 -10.65 16.46
CA LYS A 103 -6.72 -11.34 17.04
C LYS A 103 -5.56 -11.28 16.04
N PHE A 104 -4.36 -11.17 16.57
CA PHE A 104 -3.10 -11.23 15.84
C PHE A 104 -2.31 -12.43 16.39
N ASN A 105 -2.64 -13.61 15.88
CA ASN A 105 -2.12 -14.86 16.42
C ASN A 105 -0.82 -15.30 15.73
N ASP A 106 -0.49 -14.67 14.59
CA ASP A 106 0.65 -15.04 13.77
C ASP A 106 1.37 -13.80 13.20
N TYR A 107 2.54 -14.02 12.63
CA TYR A 107 3.28 -12.99 11.91
C TYR A 107 4.01 -13.57 10.71
N GLU A 108 4.14 -12.79 9.67
CA GLU A 108 5.04 -13.06 8.55
C GLU A 108 6.30 -12.20 8.66
N LYS A 109 7.43 -12.76 8.22
CA LYS A 109 8.63 -11.96 7.95
C LYS A 109 8.52 -11.42 6.54
N ILE A 110 8.36 -10.12 6.41
CA ILE A 110 8.28 -9.42 5.14
C ILE A 110 9.54 -8.62 4.88
N GLU A 111 9.88 -8.43 3.61
CA GLU A 111 10.88 -7.47 3.20
C GLU A 111 10.25 -6.08 3.13
N VAL A 112 10.95 -5.08 3.66
CA VAL A 112 10.58 -3.66 3.56
C VAL A 112 11.75 -2.93 2.92
N ARG A 113 11.45 -2.05 1.97
CA ARG A 113 12.43 -1.22 1.25
C ARG A 113 12.05 0.25 1.32
N LYS A 114 13.05 1.12 1.19
CA LYS A 114 12.82 2.54 0.95
C LYS A 114 12.40 2.75 -0.51
N PHE A 115 11.42 3.60 -0.73
CA PHE A 115 11.03 3.99 -2.08
C PHE A 115 12.14 4.80 -2.78
N SER A 116 12.90 5.58 -2.03
CA SER A 116 14.05 6.36 -2.53
C SER A 116 15.07 5.51 -3.28
N ASP A 117 15.24 4.25 -2.89
CA ASP A 117 16.23 3.32 -3.46
C ASP A 117 15.71 2.56 -4.70
N LEU A 118 14.43 2.68 -5.03
CA LEU A 118 13.83 2.01 -6.18
C LEU A 118 14.01 2.87 -7.43
N GLU A 119 14.38 2.23 -8.53
CA GLU A 119 14.55 2.89 -9.84
C GLU A 119 13.38 2.56 -10.78
N ASN A 120 13.17 3.40 -11.78
CA ASN A 120 12.19 3.20 -12.85
C ASN A 120 10.73 3.06 -12.37
N ILE A 121 10.39 3.67 -11.23
CA ILE A 121 9.03 3.76 -10.73
C ILE A 121 8.59 5.22 -10.82
N ASN A 122 7.63 5.48 -11.71
CA ASN A 122 7.10 6.81 -11.94
C ASN A 122 5.62 6.85 -11.55
N GLY A 123 5.22 7.94 -10.92
CA GLY A 123 3.84 8.18 -10.55
C GLY A 123 3.74 9.38 -9.62
N ASN A 124 2.70 10.17 -9.82
CA ASN A 124 2.43 11.35 -9.01
C ASN A 124 1.23 11.21 -8.08
N PHE A 125 0.55 10.04 -8.11
CA PHE A 125 -0.55 9.71 -7.20
C PHE A 125 -0.13 8.57 -6.29
N LEU A 126 0.04 8.87 -5.00
CA LEU A 126 0.35 7.88 -3.96
C LEU A 126 -0.91 7.52 -3.19
N MET A 127 -1.23 6.24 -3.10
CA MET A 127 -2.25 5.68 -2.21
C MET A 127 -1.61 4.85 -1.11
N LEU A 128 -1.93 5.16 0.14
CA LEU A 128 -1.44 4.47 1.32
C LEU A 128 -2.59 3.81 2.10
N ASP A 129 -2.46 2.51 2.34
CA ASP A 129 -3.32 1.73 3.23
C ASP A 129 -2.48 0.64 3.91
N VAL A 130 -1.71 1.05 4.90
CA VAL A 130 -0.72 0.18 5.58
C VAL A 130 -0.95 0.08 7.09
N GLN A 131 -2.17 0.38 7.51
CA GLN A 131 -2.69 0.14 8.86
C GLN A 131 -1.80 0.73 9.96
N GLY A 132 -1.52 2.04 9.82
CA GLY A 132 -0.77 2.85 10.78
C GLY A 132 0.72 3.02 10.48
N TYR A 133 1.24 2.41 9.41
CA TYR A 133 2.66 2.54 9.03
C TYR A 133 2.90 3.62 7.94
N GLU A 134 1.89 4.44 7.64
CA GLU A 134 1.88 5.43 6.56
C GLU A 134 3.02 6.45 6.70
N LEU A 135 3.26 6.96 7.91
CA LEU A 135 4.33 7.91 8.17
C LEU A 135 5.71 7.34 7.83
N GLU A 136 5.95 6.07 8.16
CA GLU A 136 7.23 5.42 7.86
C GLU A 136 7.38 5.15 6.37
N VAL A 137 6.29 4.88 5.65
CA VAL A 137 6.30 4.82 4.18
C VAL A 137 6.69 6.18 3.61
N LEU A 138 6.04 7.27 4.03
CA LEU A 138 6.34 8.64 3.54
C LEU A 138 7.80 9.03 3.80
N LYS A 139 8.35 8.72 4.98
CA LYS A 139 9.78 8.94 5.27
C LYS A 139 10.70 8.19 4.29
N GLY A 140 10.30 6.99 3.86
CA GLY A 140 11.06 6.18 2.91
C GLY A 140 11.06 6.71 1.48
N PHE A 141 10.21 7.67 1.14
CA PHE A 141 10.26 8.38 -0.15
C PHE A 141 11.42 9.37 -0.22
N GLU A 142 11.86 9.92 0.92
CA GLU A 142 12.91 10.93 0.99
C GLU A 142 12.64 12.07 -0.02
N ASN A 143 13.63 12.46 -0.84
CA ASN A 143 13.45 13.53 -1.82
C ASN A 143 12.44 13.19 -2.94
N LYS A 144 12.15 11.90 -3.18
CA LYS A 144 11.16 11.48 -4.20
C LYS A 144 9.72 11.85 -3.83
N ILE A 145 9.45 12.23 -2.58
CA ILE A 145 8.15 12.75 -2.17
C ILE A 145 7.77 14.02 -2.94
N ASN A 146 8.76 14.80 -3.39
CA ASN A 146 8.54 16.02 -4.18
C ASN A 146 7.99 15.75 -5.59
N ASN A 147 8.01 14.50 -6.05
CA ASN A 147 7.44 14.08 -7.32
C ASN A 147 5.94 13.74 -7.23
N LEU A 148 5.38 13.76 -6.03
CA LEU A 148 3.97 13.45 -5.79
C LEU A 148 3.13 14.73 -5.83
N ASP A 149 2.08 14.73 -6.65
CA ASP A 149 1.06 15.78 -6.66
C ASP A 149 -0.11 15.44 -5.73
N TYR A 150 -0.34 14.14 -5.51
CA TYR A 150 -1.50 13.65 -4.74
C TYR A 150 -1.07 12.54 -3.78
N ILE A 151 -1.55 12.64 -2.54
CA ILE A 151 -1.44 11.59 -1.53
C ILE A 151 -2.85 11.29 -1.02
N TYR A 152 -3.29 10.05 -1.18
CA TYR A 152 -4.52 9.53 -0.60
C TYR A 152 -4.15 8.52 0.49
N SER A 153 -4.55 8.80 1.72
CA SER A 153 -4.21 7.96 2.87
C SER A 153 -5.38 7.85 3.84
N GLU A 154 -5.53 6.70 4.46
CA GLU A 154 -6.34 6.55 5.66
C GLU A 154 -5.57 7.13 6.84
N ILE A 155 -6.22 8.01 7.62
CA ILE A 155 -5.62 8.62 8.80
C ILE A 155 -6.43 8.21 10.03
N SER A 156 -5.78 7.51 10.94
CA SER A 156 -6.35 7.25 12.27
C SER A 156 -6.15 8.49 13.15
N ILE A 157 -7.23 9.20 13.44
CA ILE A 157 -7.20 10.30 14.39
C ILE A 157 -7.30 9.68 15.79
N LYS A 158 -6.30 9.92 16.64
CA LYS A 158 -6.42 9.64 18.07
C LYS A 158 -7.18 10.81 18.69
N GLU A 159 -8.35 10.54 19.24
CA GLU A 159 -8.96 11.40 20.26
C GLU A 159 -8.26 11.19 21.61
#